data_565ea9ff722f35bc146e1540b92c2e63
#
_entry.id   565ea9ff722f35bc146e1540b92c2e63
#
_cell.length_a   1.000
_cell.length_b   1.000
_cell.length_c   1.000
_cell.angle_alpha   90.00
_cell.angle_beta   90.00
_cell.angle_gamma   90.00
#
_symmetry.space_group_name_H-M   'P 1'
#
loop_
_entity.id
_entity.type
_entity.pdbx_description
1 polymer ?
#
loop_
_entity_poly.entity_id
_entity_poly.type
_entity_poly.pdbx_seq_one_letter_code
_entity_poly.pdbx_strand_id
1 'polypeptide(L)'
;FNVNQIAQLAGIEALKDKKYEKNAINHNKFWLKKMNSELSRLPVNVYDSRANFLLINVGKSVKKLNQYLLSKSIIVRLMDKYNLPDCIRLSIGKSTENRKVLKAMKEFYNAK
;
A
#
# COMPACT_ATOMS: atom_id res chain seq x y z
N PHE A 1 1.37 -11.39 -15.72
CA PHE A 1 1.89 -11.88 -14.42
C PHE A 1 1.08 -13.08 -13.97
N ASN A 2 1.71 -14.25 -14.01
CA ASN A 2 1.01 -15.49 -13.70
C ASN A 2 1.15 -15.83 -12.21
N VAL A 3 0.07 -15.64 -11.45
CA VAL A 3 0.04 -15.89 -10.00
C VAL A 3 0.39 -17.34 -9.67
N ASN A 4 -0.08 -18.29 -10.49
CA ASN A 4 0.18 -19.71 -10.26
C ASN A 4 1.67 -20.04 -10.42
N GLN A 5 2.33 -19.43 -11.40
CA GLN A 5 3.75 -19.61 -11.62
C GLN A 5 4.58 -19.11 -10.45
N ILE A 6 4.21 -17.95 -9.92
CA ILE A 6 4.88 -17.38 -8.75
C ILE A 6 4.63 -18.23 -7.52
N ALA A 7 3.40 -18.72 -7.34
CA ALA A 7 3.07 -19.58 -6.21
C ALA A 7 3.89 -20.87 -6.24
N GLN A 8 4.12 -21.43 -7.44
CA GLN A 8 4.96 -22.63 -7.58
C GLN A 8 6.41 -22.35 -7.22
N LEU A 9 6.97 -21.25 -7.72
CA LEU A 9 8.36 -20.87 -7.41
C LEU A 9 8.51 -20.55 -5.92
N ALA A 10 7.58 -19.78 -5.37
CA ALA A 10 7.58 -19.44 -3.96
C ALA A 10 7.42 -20.68 -3.08
N GLY A 11 6.62 -21.66 -3.52
CA GLY A 11 6.44 -22.91 -2.80
C GLY A 11 7.73 -23.71 -2.67
N ILE A 12 8.53 -23.76 -3.73
CA ILE A 12 9.83 -24.44 -3.72
C ILE A 12 10.79 -23.75 -2.74
N GLU A 13 10.84 -22.43 -2.79
CA GLU A 13 11.70 -21.63 -1.91
C GLU A 13 11.22 -21.70 -0.45
N ALA A 14 9.91 -21.66 -0.23
CA ALA A 14 9.32 -21.71 1.11
C ALA A 14 9.58 -23.03 1.80
N LEU A 15 9.63 -24.15 1.06
CA LEU A 15 9.99 -25.44 1.62
C LEU A 15 11.43 -25.47 2.13
N LYS A 16 12.29 -24.63 1.53
CA LYS A 16 13.69 -24.51 1.93
C LYS A 16 13.89 -23.47 3.02
N ASP A 17 13.01 -22.45 3.10
CA ASP A 17 13.19 -21.34 4.04
C ASP A 17 11.85 -20.86 4.62
N LYS A 18 11.33 -21.65 5.55
CA LYS A 18 10.09 -21.32 6.28
C LYS A 18 10.24 -20.05 7.12
N LYS A 19 11.46 -19.76 7.59
CA LYS A 19 11.73 -18.58 8.40
C LYS A 19 11.54 -17.30 7.57
N TYR A 20 12.02 -17.28 6.33
CA TYR A 20 11.86 -16.15 5.42
C TYR A 20 10.37 -15.89 5.14
N GLU A 21 9.61 -16.94 4.84
CA GLU A 21 8.18 -16.83 4.58
C GLU A 21 7.43 -16.24 5.77
N LYS A 22 7.73 -16.74 6.96
CA LYS A 22 7.11 -16.24 8.20
C LYS A 22 7.43 -14.77 8.44
N ASN A 23 8.68 -14.37 8.20
CA ASN A 23 9.10 -12.97 8.33
C ASN A 23 8.37 -12.07 7.33
N ALA A 24 8.18 -12.52 6.11
CA ALA A 24 7.45 -11.76 5.09
C ALA A 24 5.98 -11.57 5.47
N ILE A 25 5.34 -12.60 5.99
CA ILE A 25 3.96 -12.53 6.47
C ILE A 25 3.85 -11.56 7.63
N ASN A 26 4.75 -11.65 8.59
CA ASN A 26 4.77 -10.76 9.76
C ASN A 26 5.02 -9.31 9.37
N HIS A 27 5.94 -9.09 8.43
CA HIS A 27 6.22 -7.76 7.89
C HIS A 27 4.97 -7.13 7.27
N ASN A 28 4.27 -7.91 6.44
CA ASN A 28 3.06 -7.43 5.79
C ASN A 28 1.96 -7.09 6.80
N LYS A 29 1.72 -7.98 7.77
CA LYS A 29 0.72 -7.75 8.83
C LYS A 29 1.04 -6.50 9.64
N PHE A 30 2.29 -6.34 10.03
CA PHE A 30 2.74 -5.18 10.81
C PHE A 30 2.46 -3.87 10.05
N TRP A 31 2.85 -3.82 8.79
CA TRP A 31 2.70 -2.59 8.00
C TRP A 31 1.26 -2.31 7.59
N LEU A 32 0.46 -3.34 7.30
CA LEU A 32 -0.97 -3.14 7.06
C LEU A 32 -1.63 -2.46 8.25
N LYS A 33 -1.36 -2.97 9.45
CA LYS A 33 -1.93 -2.42 10.69
C LYS A 33 -1.41 -1.02 10.96
N LYS A 34 -0.11 -0.80 10.84
CA LYS A 34 0.51 0.50 11.10
C LYS A 34 0.04 1.56 10.11
N MET A 35 0.03 1.25 8.82
CA MET A 35 -0.39 2.19 7.80
C MET A 35 -1.88 2.50 7.92
N ASN A 36 -2.71 1.50 8.20
CA ASN A 36 -4.13 1.74 8.44
C ASN A 36 -4.32 2.72 9.61
N SER A 37 -3.65 2.48 10.73
CA SER A 37 -3.72 3.33 11.91
C SER A 37 -3.26 4.76 11.62
N GLU A 38 -2.12 4.92 10.97
CA GLU A 38 -1.55 6.23 10.67
C GLU A 38 -2.37 6.99 9.63
N LEU A 39 -2.80 6.34 8.56
CA LEU A 39 -3.57 6.97 7.49
C LEU A 39 -5.00 7.32 7.94
N SER A 40 -5.56 6.56 8.86
CA SER A 40 -6.90 6.83 9.39
C SER A 40 -6.98 8.14 10.17
N ARG A 41 -5.84 8.70 10.55
CA ARG A 41 -5.78 10.03 11.17
C ARG A 41 -5.90 11.16 10.16
N LEU A 42 -5.78 10.85 8.88
CA LEU A 42 -5.93 11.80 7.79
C LEU A 42 -7.39 11.80 7.31
N PRO A 43 -7.81 12.85 6.55
CA PRO A 43 -9.19 12.90 6.04
C PRO A 43 -9.39 11.95 4.86
N VAL A 44 -9.12 10.67 5.08
CA VAL A 44 -9.26 9.61 4.10
C VAL A 44 -9.95 8.40 4.74
N ASN A 45 -10.52 7.52 3.92
CA ASN A 45 -11.12 6.27 4.37
C ASN A 45 -10.23 5.11 3.94
N VAL A 46 -9.70 4.38 4.91
CA VAL A 46 -8.86 3.21 4.64
C VAL A 46 -9.71 1.97 4.84
N TYR A 47 -9.79 1.14 3.80
CA TYR A 47 -10.54 -0.12 3.88
C TYR A 47 -9.63 -1.23 4.41
N ASP A 48 -10.19 -2.10 5.22
CA ASP A 48 -9.46 -3.24 5.76
C ASP A 48 -8.97 -4.15 4.62
N SER A 49 -7.75 -4.65 4.75
CA SER A 49 -7.15 -5.54 3.78
C SER A 49 -6.34 -6.63 4.47
N ARG A 50 -6.38 -7.82 3.88
CA ARG A 50 -5.51 -8.93 4.29
C ARG A 50 -4.47 -9.25 3.22
N ALA A 51 -4.51 -8.50 2.13
CA ALA A 51 -3.56 -8.61 1.04
C ALA A 51 -2.34 -7.73 1.31
N ASN A 52 -1.46 -7.63 0.33
CA ASN A 52 -0.25 -6.81 0.44
C ASN A 52 -0.48 -5.37 -0.04
N PHE A 53 -1.71 -4.90 0.01
CA PHE A 53 -2.05 -3.53 -0.38
C PHE A 53 -3.20 -3.00 0.47
N LEU A 54 -3.34 -1.66 0.45
CA LEU A 54 -4.49 -0.96 1.05
C LEU A 54 -5.26 -0.25 -0.05
N LEU A 55 -6.59 -0.28 0.08
CA LEU A 55 -7.48 0.53 -0.74
C LEU A 55 -7.90 1.74 0.09
N ILE A 56 -7.65 2.94 -0.45
CA ILE A 56 -7.86 4.19 0.29
C ILE A 56 -8.76 5.11 -0.52
N ASN A 57 -9.86 5.54 0.07
CA ASN A 57 -10.72 6.55 -0.52
C ASN A 57 -10.22 7.93 -0.09
N VAL A 58 -9.67 8.69 -1.03
CA VAL A 58 -9.12 10.02 -0.77
C VAL A 58 -10.03 11.14 -1.26
N GLY A 59 -11.20 10.80 -1.78
CA GLY A 59 -12.19 11.74 -2.24
C GLY A 59 -11.77 12.47 -3.50
N LYS A 60 -12.20 13.71 -3.63
CA LYS A 60 -11.94 14.51 -4.83
C LYS A 60 -10.48 14.91 -5.00
N SER A 61 -9.66 14.72 -3.98
CA SER A 61 -8.24 15.05 -4.02
C SER A 61 -7.37 14.02 -4.74
N VAL A 62 -7.96 12.98 -5.30
CA VAL A 62 -7.24 11.84 -5.88
C VAL A 62 -6.21 12.27 -6.94
N LYS A 63 -6.56 13.19 -7.83
CA LYS A 63 -5.63 13.64 -8.87
C LYS A 63 -4.48 14.47 -8.32
N LYS A 64 -4.79 15.39 -7.41
CA LYS A 64 -3.78 16.24 -6.76
C LYS A 64 -2.83 15.40 -5.92
N LEU A 65 -3.38 14.44 -5.17
CA LEU A 65 -2.58 13.52 -4.36
C LEU A 65 -1.67 12.68 -5.23
N ASN A 66 -2.19 12.13 -6.33
CA ASN A 66 -1.39 11.34 -7.26
C ASN A 66 -0.22 12.15 -7.82
N GLN A 67 -0.47 13.39 -8.25
CA GLN A 67 0.58 14.28 -8.75
C GLN A 67 1.64 14.55 -7.67
N TYR A 68 1.20 14.81 -6.45
CA TYR A 68 2.10 15.06 -5.33
C TYR A 68 2.98 13.84 -5.04
N LEU A 69 2.37 12.66 -4.98
CA LEU A 69 3.11 11.42 -4.72
C LEU A 69 4.10 11.10 -5.84
N LEU A 70 3.71 11.34 -7.09
CA LEU A 70 4.61 11.16 -8.23
C LEU A 70 5.81 12.09 -8.12
N SER A 71 5.61 13.33 -7.66
CA SER A 71 6.70 14.29 -7.46
C SER A 71 7.70 13.82 -6.40
N LYS A 72 7.27 12.94 -5.52
CA LYS A 72 8.11 12.31 -4.49
C LYS A 72 8.60 10.91 -4.88
N SER A 73 8.42 10.53 -6.15
CA SER A 73 8.78 9.22 -6.68
C SER A 73 7.99 8.07 -6.03
N ILE A 74 6.75 8.35 -5.64
CA ILE A 74 5.85 7.36 -5.07
C ILE A 74 4.77 7.05 -6.10
N ILE A 75 4.61 5.77 -6.43
CA ILE A 75 3.64 5.31 -7.42
C ILE A 75 2.51 4.58 -6.71
N VAL A 76 1.27 5.07 -6.93
CA VAL A 76 0.06 4.41 -6.45
C VAL A 76 -0.81 4.09 -7.65
N ARG A 77 -1.72 3.15 -7.50
CA ARG A 77 -2.64 2.79 -8.57
C ARG A 77 -3.96 3.52 -8.40
N LEU A 78 -4.35 4.26 -9.42
CA LEU A 78 -5.68 4.86 -9.46
C LEU A 78 -6.71 3.78 -9.78
N MET A 79 -7.86 3.85 -9.13
CA MET A 79 -8.89 2.81 -9.21
C MET A 79 -10.12 3.25 -10.01
N ASP A 80 -9.98 4.27 -10.84
CA ASP A 80 -11.07 4.79 -11.68
C ASP A 80 -11.61 3.73 -12.65
N LYS A 81 -10.75 2.86 -13.19
CA LYS A 81 -11.15 1.79 -14.10
C LYS A 81 -12.00 0.70 -13.42
N TYR A 82 -12.02 0.68 -12.10
CA TYR A 82 -12.80 -0.26 -11.29
C TYR A 82 -14.04 0.38 -10.69
N ASN A 83 -14.50 1.50 -11.26
CA ASN A 83 -15.63 2.30 -10.76
C ASN A 83 -15.41 2.84 -9.36
N LEU A 84 -14.14 3.10 -9.00
CA LEU A 84 -13.75 3.70 -7.73
C LEU A 84 -12.88 4.93 -8.01
N PRO A 85 -13.47 6.00 -8.59
CA PRO A 85 -12.69 7.16 -9.06
C PRO A 85 -12.00 7.94 -7.94
N ASP A 86 -12.48 7.82 -6.70
CA ASP A 86 -11.92 8.52 -5.55
C ASP A 86 -10.93 7.69 -4.75
N CYS A 87 -10.60 6.51 -5.23
CA CYS A 87 -9.75 5.57 -4.50
C CYS A 87 -8.39 5.41 -5.14
N ILE A 88 -7.40 5.12 -4.29
CA ILE A 88 -6.09 4.68 -4.71
C ILE A 88 -5.77 3.33 -4.07
N ARG A 89 -4.92 2.57 -4.73
CA ARG A 89 -4.40 1.31 -4.22
C ARG A 89 -2.93 1.51 -3.88
N LEU A 90 -2.59 1.29 -2.62
CA LEU A 90 -1.24 1.49 -2.10
C LEU A 90 -0.66 0.14 -1.70
N SER A 91 0.40 -0.27 -2.36
CA SER A 91 1.07 -1.54 -2.05
C SER A 91 1.98 -1.40 -0.84
N ILE A 92 2.04 -2.46 -0.03
CA ILE A 92 2.97 -2.55 1.08
C ILE A 92 4.34 -2.92 0.50
N GLY A 93 5.33 -2.08 0.75
CA GLY A 93 6.69 -2.30 0.30
C GLY A 93 7.65 -2.52 1.46
N LYS A 94 8.90 -2.15 1.25
CA LYS A 94 9.92 -2.18 2.30
C LYS A 94 9.63 -1.12 3.36
N SER A 95 10.18 -1.30 4.56
CA SER A 95 9.95 -0.37 5.67
C SER A 95 10.30 1.08 5.30
N THR A 96 11.40 1.28 4.60
CA THR A 96 11.81 2.63 4.15
C THR A 96 10.81 3.22 3.17
N GLU A 97 10.30 2.42 2.25
CA GLU A 97 9.29 2.84 1.28
C GLU A 97 7.97 3.19 1.96
N ASN A 98 7.53 2.36 2.90
CA ASN A 98 6.29 2.57 3.63
C ASN A 98 6.34 3.84 4.46
N ARG A 99 7.47 4.11 5.14
CA ARG A 99 7.66 5.34 5.90
C ARG A 99 7.66 6.57 5.00
N LYS A 100 8.26 6.47 3.82
CA LYS A 100 8.27 7.55 2.83
C LYS A 100 6.86 7.90 2.38
N VAL A 101 6.03 6.90 2.12
CA VAL A 101 4.62 7.09 1.74
C VAL A 101 3.85 7.78 2.86
N LEU A 102 3.99 7.31 4.10
CA LEU A 102 3.31 7.91 5.25
C LEU A 102 3.70 9.36 5.43
N LYS A 103 4.99 9.66 5.32
CA LYS A 103 5.48 11.03 5.42
C LYS A 103 4.90 11.92 4.34
N ALA A 104 4.91 11.47 3.09
CA ALA A 104 4.39 12.23 1.95
C ALA A 104 2.90 12.49 2.08
N MET A 105 2.12 11.49 2.49
CA MET A 105 0.68 11.66 2.67
C MET A 105 0.36 12.65 3.79
N LYS A 106 1.08 12.58 4.91
CA LYS A 106 0.93 13.53 6.00
C LYS A 106 1.26 14.95 5.56
N GLU A 107 2.35 15.12 4.81
CA GLU A 107 2.74 16.43 4.27
C GLU A 107 1.69 17.00 3.33
N PHE A 108 1.13 16.16 2.45
CA PHE A 108 0.11 16.58 1.51
C PHE A 108 -1.12 17.15 2.23
N TYR A 109 -1.62 16.44 3.23
CA TYR A 109 -2.81 16.88 3.96
C TYR A 109 -2.55 18.01 4.95
N ASN A 110 -1.34 18.10 5.48
CA ASN A 110 -0.97 19.18 6.39
C ASN A 110 -0.68 20.50 5.65
N ALA A 111 -0.34 20.44 4.38
CA ALA A 111 -0.07 21.62 3.57
C ALA A 111 -1.34 22.33 3.07
N LYS A 112 -2.49 21.75 3.38
CA LYS A 112 -3.78 22.36 2.98
C LYS A 112 -4.24 23.35 4.09
#